data_2926a16a39c70d2938d51b1325420a09
#
_entry.id   2926a16a39c70d2938d51b1325420a09
#
_cell.length_a   1.000
_cell.length_b   1.000
_cell.length_c   1.000
_cell.angle_alpha   90.00
_cell.angle_beta   90.00
_cell.angle_gamma   90.00
#
_symmetry.space_group_name_H-M   'P 1'
#
loop_
_entity.id
_entity.type
_entity.pdbx_description
1 polymer ?
#
loop_
_entity_poly.entity_id
_entity_poly.type
_entity_poly.pdbx_seq_one_letter_code
_entity_poly.pdbx_strand_id
1 'polypeptide(L)'
;MEKLLSTGKTKAIGVSNFSKAEMERLVQNTSVVPAVHQLEGHPWLQQRSFVDWHKSKGIHVTHYSPFGNQNEIYSSKVQIGKLIDEPVLAEIGKKYNKSSAQVALGKFSCRPIQAGNNVY
;
A
#
# COMPACT_ATOMS: atom_id res chain seq x y z
N MET A 1 19.38 -10.89 3.36
CA MET A 1 17.99 -11.33 3.63
C MET A 1 17.67 -12.67 2.94
N GLU A 2 18.05 -12.89 1.68
CA GLU A 2 17.76 -14.15 0.94
C GLU A 2 18.21 -15.42 1.70
N LYS A 3 19.39 -15.39 2.32
CA LYS A 3 19.87 -16.50 3.16
C LYS A 3 18.94 -16.92 4.31
N LEU A 4 18.02 -16.03 4.74
CA LEU A 4 17.06 -16.38 5.78
C LEU A 4 15.99 -17.37 5.29
N LEU A 5 15.68 -17.36 4.00
CA LEU A 5 14.73 -18.31 3.41
C LEU A 5 15.28 -19.74 3.52
N SER A 6 16.58 -19.94 3.24
CA SER A 6 17.21 -21.27 3.29
C SER A 6 17.31 -21.84 4.73
N THR A 7 17.18 -20.98 5.76
CA THR A 7 17.18 -21.43 7.15
C THR A 7 15.82 -21.96 7.64
N GLY A 8 14.77 -21.80 6.84
CA GLY A 8 13.39 -22.13 7.24
C GLY A 8 12.78 -21.22 8.32
N LYS A 9 13.51 -20.22 8.81
CA LYS A 9 13.03 -19.28 9.85
C LYS A 9 12.01 -18.27 9.32
N THR A 10 11.97 -18.05 8.02
CA THR A 10 10.96 -17.24 7.37
C THR A 10 10.52 -17.90 6.06
N LYS A 11 9.25 -17.73 5.70
CA LYS A 11 8.68 -18.27 4.47
C LYS A 11 8.76 -17.30 3.30
N ALA A 12 8.83 -16.00 3.60
CA ALA A 12 8.87 -14.93 2.60
C ALA A 12 9.67 -13.74 3.13
N ILE A 13 10.17 -12.92 2.21
CA ILE A 13 10.84 -11.66 2.51
C ILE A 13 10.20 -10.55 1.68
N GLY A 14 10.27 -9.33 2.18
CA GLY A 14 9.70 -8.15 1.54
C GLY A 14 10.57 -6.93 1.72
N VAL A 15 10.12 -5.83 1.16
CA VAL A 15 10.76 -4.52 1.24
C VAL A 15 9.75 -3.45 1.61
N SER A 16 10.24 -2.25 1.94
CA SER A 16 9.40 -1.10 2.27
C SER A 16 10.01 0.19 1.73
N ASN A 17 9.16 1.08 1.22
CA ASN A 17 9.52 2.43 0.79
C ASN A 17 10.58 2.52 -0.33
N PHE A 18 10.70 1.50 -1.17
CA PHE A 18 11.58 1.56 -2.34
C PHE A 18 10.87 2.32 -3.47
N SER A 19 11.60 3.13 -4.19
CA SER A 19 11.16 3.71 -5.46
C SER A 19 11.05 2.62 -6.54
N LYS A 20 10.38 2.94 -7.65
CA LYS A 20 10.28 2.02 -8.78
C LYS A 20 11.64 1.63 -9.32
N ALA A 21 12.56 2.59 -9.47
CA ALA A 21 13.91 2.33 -9.95
C ALA A 21 14.71 1.39 -9.03
N GLU A 22 14.57 1.58 -7.71
CA GLU A 22 15.20 0.69 -6.73
C GLU A 22 14.60 -0.71 -6.78
N MET A 23 13.28 -0.83 -6.94
CA MET A 23 12.62 -2.12 -7.12
C MET A 23 13.06 -2.83 -8.39
N GLU A 24 13.14 -2.12 -9.51
CA GLU A 24 13.62 -2.67 -10.79
C GLU A 24 15.06 -3.19 -10.65
N ARG A 25 15.93 -2.40 -10.05
CA ARG A 25 17.31 -2.79 -9.75
C ARG A 25 17.38 -4.01 -8.83
N LEU A 26 16.54 -4.04 -7.79
CA LEU A 26 16.48 -5.16 -6.85
C LEU A 26 16.10 -6.46 -7.59
N VAL A 27 14.99 -6.45 -8.32
CA VAL A 27 14.49 -7.61 -9.04
C VAL A 27 15.47 -8.12 -10.10
N GLN A 28 16.26 -7.23 -10.72
CA GLN A 28 17.28 -7.59 -11.70
C GLN A 28 18.53 -8.24 -11.07
N ASN A 29 18.85 -7.89 -9.81
CA ASN A 29 20.12 -8.27 -9.16
C ASN A 29 19.95 -9.29 -8.03
N THR A 30 18.75 -9.81 -7.82
CA THR A 30 18.46 -10.81 -6.78
C THR A 30 17.82 -12.05 -7.37
N SER A 31 18.03 -13.20 -6.74
CA SER A 31 17.42 -14.47 -7.14
C SER A 31 15.99 -14.65 -6.61
N VAL A 32 15.59 -13.81 -5.66
CA VAL A 32 14.29 -13.87 -4.98
C VAL A 32 13.52 -12.59 -5.20
N VAL A 33 12.37 -12.68 -5.85
CA VAL A 33 11.44 -11.56 -5.95
C VAL A 33 10.81 -11.34 -4.58
N PRO A 34 10.78 -10.09 -4.05
CA PRO A 34 10.10 -9.79 -2.80
C PRO A 34 8.64 -10.19 -2.86
N ALA A 35 8.15 -10.91 -1.85
CA ALA A 35 6.74 -11.29 -1.79
C ALA A 35 5.82 -10.09 -1.50
N VAL A 36 6.32 -9.12 -0.73
CA VAL A 36 5.57 -7.94 -0.30
C VAL A 36 6.43 -6.69 -0.44
N HIS A 37 5.81 -5.60 -0.87
CA HIS A 37 6.34 -4.24 -0.76
C HIS A 37 5.38 -3.40 0.06
N GLN A 38 5.85 -2.87 1.19
CA GLN A 38 5.05 -1.98 2.03
C GLN A 38 5.31 -0.52 1.69
N LEU A 39 4.24 0.21 1.36
CA LEU A 39 4.27 1.60 0.90
C LEU A 39 3.25 2.46 1.66
N GLU A 40 3.48 3.76 1.76
CA GLU A 40 2.43 4.68 2.12
C GLU A 40 1.34 4.68 1.06
N GLY A 41 0.07 4.59 1.48
CA GLY A 41 -1.03 4.61 0.53
C GLY A 41 -2.35 5.02 1.15
N HIS A 42 -2.98 6.07 0.58
CA HIS A 42 -4.24 6.67 1.02
C HIS A 42 -4.89 7.41 -0.16
N PRO A 43 -6.14 7.91 -0.05
CA PRO A 43 -6.83 8.60 -1.14
C PRO A 43 -6.07 9.74 -1.82
N TRP A 44 -5.21 10.47 -1.08
CA TRP A 44 -4.34 11.50 -1.65
C TRP A 44 -3.05 10.95 -2.30
N LEU A 45 -2.64 9.70 -1.96
CA LEU A 45 -1.42 9.06 -2.48
C LEU A 45 -1.73 7.66 -2.99
N GLN A 46 -2.22 7.57 -4.20
CA GLN A 46 -2.76 6.31 -4.73
C GLN A 46 -1.74 5.44 -5.46
N GLN A 47 -0.72 6.02 -6.02
CA GLN A 47 0.39 5.35 -6.74
C GLN A 47 -0.06 4.22 -7.69
N ARG A 48 -1.17 4.40 -8.42
CA ARG A 48 -1.85 3.35 -9.20
C ARG A 48 -0.92 2.61 -10.15
N SER A 49 -0.18 3.35 -10.98
CA SER A 49 0.74 2.76 -11.95
C SER A 49 1.84 1.92 -11.30
N PHE A 50 2.31 2.34 -10.12
CA PHE A 50 3.31 1.59 -9.37
C PHE A 50 2.72 0.33 -8.72
N VAL A 51 1.51 0.41 -8.19
CA VAL A 51 0.78 -0.75 -7.67
C VAL A 51 0.52 -1.77 -8.79
N ASP A 52 0.11 -1.31 -9.98
CA ASP A 52 -0.13 -2.19 -11.13
C ASP A 52 1.17 -2.84 -11.63
N TRP A 53 2.29 -2.11 -11.59
CA TRP A 53 3.62 -2.69 -11.87
C TRP A 53 3.98 -3.81 -10.88
N HIS A 54 3.76 -3.62 -9.55
CA HIS A 54 4.00 -4.66 -8.55
C HIS A 54 3.16 -5.91 -8.84
N LYS A 55 1.89 -5.72 -9.14
CA LYS A 55 0.98 -6.79 -9.50
C LYS A 55 1.49 -7.59 -10.71
N SER A 56 2.03 -6.91 -11.74
CA SER A 56 2.62 -7.56 -12.92
C SER A 56 3.86 -8.39 -12.59
N LYS A 57 4.53 -8.11 -11.46
CA LYS A 57 5.71 -8.84 -10.97
C LYS A 57 5.39 -9.88 -9.89
N GLY A 58 4.10 -10.08 -9.56
CA GLY A 58 3.69 -10.99 -8.50
C GLY A 58 4.01 -10.49 -7.09
N ILE A 59 4.27 -9.19 -6.92
CA ILE A 59 4.60 -8.58 -5.63
C ILE A 59 3.32 -8.03 -5.00
N HIS A 60 3.00 -8.47 -3.78
CA HIS A 60 1.88 -7.93 -3.03
C HIS A 60 2.22 -6.56 -2.45
N VAL A 61 1.31 -5.60 -2.58
CA VAL A 61 1.47 -4.26 -1.99
C VAL A 61 0.61 -4.16 -0.73
N THR A 62 1.26 -3.78 0.37
CA THR A 62 0.60 -3.43 1.63
C THR A 62 0.74 -1.94 1.86
N HIS A 63 -0.34 -1.27 2.27
CA HIS A 63 -0.33 0.15 2.53
C HIS A 63 -0.29 0.46 4.03
N TYR A 64 0.52 1.45 4.42
CA TYR A 64 0.49 2.05 5.74
C TYR A 64 -0.03 3.49 5.67
N SER A 65 -0.33 4.10 6.81
CA SER A 65 -0.92 5.45 6.94
C SER A 65 -2.18 5.65 6.07
N PRO A 66 -3.19 4.78 6.15
CA PRO A 66 -4.34 4.81 5.24
C PRO A 66 -5.20 6.08 5.33
N PHE A 67 -5.00 6.89 6.38
CA PHE A 67 -5.67 8.18 6.60
C PHE A 67 -4.78 9.39 6.32
N GLY A 68 -3.65 9.18 5.64
CA GLY A 68 -2.60 10.18 5.50
C GLY A 68 -1.78 10.34 6.80
N ASN A 69 -0.56 10.82 6.67
CA ASN A 69 0.29 11.05 7.83
C ASN A 69 -0.24 12.24 8.64
N GLN A 70 -0.79 11.97 9.82
CA GLN A 70 -1.36 12.96 10.75
C GLN A 70 -0.33 13.43 11.81
N ASN A 71 0.93 13.01 11.69
CA ASN A 71 1.96 13.36 12.66
C ASN A 71 2.41 14.81 12.44
N GLU A 72 2.14 15.67 13.42
CA GLU A 72 2.48 17.11 13.40
C GLU A 72 3.97 17.37 13.21
N ILE A 73 4.85 16.44 13.60
CA ILE A 73 6.30 16.52 13.39
C ILE A 73 6.63 16.63 11.89
N TYR A 74 5.85 16.00 11.01
CA TYR A 74 6.06 16.02 9.57
C TYR A 74 5.22 17.09 8.86
N SER A 75 4.22 17.67 9.53
CA SER A 75 3.29 18.66 8.96
C SER A 75 3.74 20.10 9.09
N SER A 76 4.95 20.36 9.58
CA SER A 76 5.42 21.68 10.02
C SER A 76 5.48 22.79 8.97
N LYS A 77 5.14 22.54 7.71
CA LYS A 77 5.20 23.56 6.64
C LYS A 77 3.95 23.70 5.77
N VAL A 78 3.01 22.76 5.79
CA VAL A 78 1.77 22.85 5.03
C VAL A 78 0.64 22.32 5.91
N GLN A 79 -0.30 23.19 6.31
CA GLN A 79 -1.53 22.75 6.96
C GLN A 79 -2.42 22.04 5.93
N ILE A 80 -2.06 20.80 5.61
CA ILE A 80 -2.96 19.89 4.92
C ILE A 80 -3.94 19.42 5.98
N GLY A 81 -5.24 19.70 5.81
CA GLY A 81 -6.29 19.23 6.71
C GLY A 81 -6.25 17.70 6.87
N LYS A 82 -7.09 17.17 7.74
CA LYS A 82 -7.15 15.71 7.93
C LYS A 82 -7.90 15.07 6.78
N LEU A 83 -7.33 14.02 6.20
CA LEU A 83 -7.97 13.26 5.11
C LEU A 83 -9.39 12.79 5.46
N ILE A 84 -9.61 12.40 6.71
CA ILE A 84 -10.94 11.93 7.18
C ILE A 84 -11.99 13.05 7.23
N ASP A 85 -11.57 14.32 7.25
CA ASP A 85 -12.45 15.48 7.25
C ASP A 85 -12.78 15.96 5.81
N GLU A 86 -12.26 15.28 4.79
CA GLU A 86 -12.54 15.60 3.39
C GLU A 86 -14.05 15.49 3.08
N PRO A 87 -14.68 16.57 2.56
CA PRO A 87 -16.11 16.57 2.28
C PRO A 87 -16.54 15.43 1.34
N VAL A 88 -15.72 15.11 0.36
CA VAL A 88 -16.00 14.04 -0.60
C VAL A 88 -16.09 12.66 0.05
N LEU A 89 -15.29 12.40 1.08
CA LEU A 89 -15.37 11.14 1.83
C LEU A 89 -16.63 11.07 2.69
N ALA A 90 -17.03 12.21 3.28
CA ALA A 90 -18.26 12.31 4.05
C ALA A 90 -19.50 12.12 3.17
N GLU A 91 -19.50 12.70 1.96
CA GLU A 91 -20.59 12.55 1.00
C GLU A 91 -20.76 11.10 0.55
N ILE A 92 -19.66 10.45 0.14
CA ILE A 92 -19.67 9.03 -0.20
C ILE A 92 -20.13 8.20 1.00
N GLY A 93 -19.61 8.51 2.19
CA GLY A 93 -20.00 7.82 3.42
C GLY A 93 -21.50 7.87 3.68
N LYS A 94 -22.13 9.02 3.55
CA LYS A 94 -23.60 9.19 3.69
C LYS A 94 -24.35 8.28 2.72
N LYS A 95 -23.91 8.21 1.46
CA LYS A 95 -24.56 7.38 0.43
C LYS A 95 -24.57 5.88 0.78
N TYR A 96 -23.53 5.39 1.44
CA TYR A 96 -23.35 3.98 1.76
C TYR A 96 -23.50 3.63 3.24
N ASN A 97 -23.95 4.60 4.06
CA ASN A 97 -24.04 4.48 5.53
C ASN A 97 -22.69 4.05 6.14
N LYS A 98 -21.62 4.72 5.74
CA LYS A 98 -20.25 4.50 6.20
C LYS A 98 -19.62 5.79 6.68
N SER A 99 -18.64 5.68 7.59
CA SER A 99 -17.82 6.83 7.99
C SER A 99 -16.79 7.18 6.88
N SER A 100 -16.28 8.41 6.90
CA SER A 100 -15.17 8.83 6.03
C SER A 100 -13.98 7.89 6.14
N ALA A 101 -13.65 7.41 7.34
CA ALA A 101 -12.58 6.45 7.58
C ALA A 101 -12.85 5.11 6.88
N GLN A 102 -14.07 4.59 6.97
CA GLN A 102 -14.44 3.35 6.27
C GLN A 102 -14.41 3.51 4.74
N VAL A 103 -14.78 4.68 4.22
CA VAL A 103 -14.68 5.00 2.79
C VAL A 103 -13.21 5.02 2.36
N ALA A 104 -12.34 5.69 3.12
CA ALA A 104 -10.90 5.75 2.84
C ALA A 104 -10.27 4.35 2.81
N LEU A 105 -10.57 3.50 3.80
CA LEU A 105 -10.10 2.11 3.85
C LEU A 105 -10.67 1.27 2.71
N GLY A 106 -11.96 1.41 2.41
CA GLY A 106 -12.65 0.67 1.35
C GLY A 106 -12.01 0.85 -0.01
N LYS A 107 -11.43 2.01 -0.29
CA LYS A 107 -10.74 2.28 -1.55
C LYS A 107 -9.57 1.32 -1.82
N PHE A 108 -8.87 0.87 -0.78
CA PHE A 108 -7.75 -0.06 -0.91
C PHE A 108 -8.17 -1.52 -0.77
N SER A 109 -9.23 -1.78 0.00
CA SER A 109 -9.78 -3.13 0.21
C SER A 109 -10.69 -3.61 -0.93
N CYS A 110 -11.38 -2.70 -1.63
CA CYS A 110 -12.35 -3.01 -2.68
C CYS A 110 -11.74 -3.06 -4.09
N ARG A 111 -10.43 -3.07 -4.27
CA ARG A 111 -9.89 -3.53 -5.54
C ARG A 111 -10.20 -5.01 -5.63
N PRO A 112 -10.96 -5.48 -6.64
CA PRO A 112 -11.22 -6.89 -6.77
C PRO A 112 -9.86 -7.58 -6.85
N ILE A 113 -9.55 -8.37 -5.84
CA ILE A 113 -8.62 -9.47 -5.97
C ILE A 113 -9.30 -10.30 -7.05
N GLN A 114 -8.84 -10.20 -8.29
CA GLN A 114 -9.28 -11.15 -9.30
C GLN A 114 -8.99 -12.51 -8.72
N ALA A 115 -10.07 -13.27 -8.48
CA ALA A 115 -10.03 -14.62 -8.02
C ALA A 115 -9.18 -15.43 -9.02
N GLY A 116 -7.94 -15.63 -8.66
CA GLY A 116 -6.99 -16.53 -9.20
C GLY A 116 -6.44 -17.26 -8.01
N ASN A 117 -7.12 -18.33 -7.63
CA ASN A 117 -6.70 -19.39 -6.73
C ASN A 117 -6.18 -18.99 -5.34
N ASN A 118 -7.05 -19.24 -4.36
CA ASN A 118 -6.75 -19.71 -3.00
C ASN A 118 -5.41 -19.26 -2.40
N VAL A 119 -5.48 -18.25 -1.53
CA VAL A 119 -4.65 -18.28 -0.31
C VAL A 119 -5.52 -17.72 0.82
N TYR A 120 -5.58 -18.48 1.89
CA TYR A 120 -6.26 -18.28 3.16
C TYR A 120 -6.07 -16.89 3.75
#